data_6af88f3af996c12f7a98b967e12a909b
#
_entry.id   6af88f3af996c12f7a98b967e12a909b
#
_cell.length_a   1.000
_cell.length_b   1.000
_cell.length_c   1.000
_cell.angle_alpha   90.00
_cell.angle_beta   90.00
_cell.angle_gamma   90.00
#
_symmetry.space_group_name_H-M   'P 1'
#
loop_
_entity.id
_entity.type
_entity.pdbx_description
1 polymer ?
#
loop_
_entity_poly.entity_id
_entity_poly.type
_entity_poly.pdbx_seq_one_letter_code
_entity_poly.pdbx_strand_id
1 'polypeptide(L)'
;MKSNNLFLFILFVITLVSCKKDDDNNRSYSGADVNIGNGTVHTFITLDKNDKPVTIGIKMSADALDGLPTDGDPNMGGEVPGYMLDLPAQANSSGFNHSEVDWNPHGHEPLFAYGVPHFDFHFYMITPQQQSQVVGGSDTVSVDPQYIPQNYISGVMAVPNMGTHWVDTTSAEFHGQPFTITFIYGFYHGNMTFLEPMITKEYLEGKPDITLPIKQPQAFQRHGYYPTKVHLYFDNSTKEYVIALEALTYR
;
A
#
# COMPACT_ATOMS: atom_id res chain seq x y z
N MET A 1 -0.28 78.52 -9.63
CA MET A 1 -0.09 77.38 -8.69
C MET A 1 -1.16 76.37 -9.02
N LYS A 2 -0.81 75.27 -9.69
CA LYS A 2 -1.75 74.15 -9.97
C LYS A 2 -1.40 72.97 -9.00
N SER A 3 -2.34 72.63 -8.16
CA SER A 3 -2.24 71.55 -7.25
C SER A 3 -2.61 70.21 -7.96
N ASN A 4 -1.66 69.29 -8.07
CA ASN A 4 -1.91 67.94 -8.56
C ASN A 4 -2.25 67.03 -7.38
N ASN A 5 -3.49 66.62 -7.29
CA ASN A 5 -3.93 65.56 -6.35
C ASN A 5 -3.63 64.19 -6.99
N LEU A 6 -2.67 63.48 -6.43
CA LEU A 6 -2.33 62.11 -6.79
C LEU A 6 -3.27 61.17 -5.98
N PHE A 7 -4.26 60.56 -6.65
CA PHE A 7 -5.10 59.50 -6.05
C PHE A 7 -4.35 58.18 -6.08
N LEU A 8 -3.97 57.69 -4.90
CA LEU A 8 -3.35 56.39 -4.72
C LEU A 8 -4.47 55.33 -4.68
N PHE A 9 -4.60 54.52 -5.73
CA PHE A 9 -5.49 53.38 -5.77
C PHE A 9 -4.79 52.19 -5.05
N ILE A 10 -5.24 51.84 -3.84
CA ILE A 10 -4.81 50.61 -3.13
C ILE A 10 -5.64 49.47 -3.71
N LEU A 11 -4.98 48.59 -4.48
CA LEU A 11 -5.57 47.37 -4.98
C LEU A 11 -5.56 46.30 -3.85
N PHE A 12 -6.73 46.06 -3.30
CA PHE A 12 -6.90 44.99 -2.27
C PHE A 12 -7.00 43.66 -2.99
N VAL A 13 -5.89 42.89 -3.00
CA VAL A 13 -5.89 41.49 -3.50
C VAL A 13 -6.51 40.59 -2.45
N ILE A 14 -7.77 40.21 -2.64
CA ILE A 14 -8.42 39.20 -1.82
C ILE A 14 -7.90 37.83 -2.31
N THR A 15 -6.96 37.23 -1.56
CA THR A 15 -6.60 35.84 -1.74
C THR A 15 -7.72 34.97 -1.18
N LEU A 16 -8.50 34.38 -2.07
CA LEU A 16 -9.44 33.32 -1.71
C LEU A 16 -8.62 32.09 -1.29
N VAL A 17 -8.44 31.91 0.02
CA VAL A 17 -7.99 30.64 0.56
C VAL A 17 -9.15 29.66 0.36
N SER A 18 -9.04 28.83 -0.67
CA SER A 18 -9.91 27.68 -0.84
C SER A 18 -9.58 26.69 0.26
N CYS A 19 -10.32 26.75 1.38
CA CYS A 19 -10.38 25.63 2.29
C CYS A 19 -10.93 24.43 1.52
N LYS A 20 -10.11 23.41 1.25
CA LYS A 20 -10.64 22.09 0.97
C LYS A 20 -11.50 21.72 2.18
N LYS A 21 -12.79 21.62 1.93
CA LYS A 21 -13.73 21.06 2.90
C LYS A 21 -13.39 19.58 2.96
N ASP A 22 -12.67 19.15 3.99
CA ASP A 22 -12.58 17.75 4.34
C ASP A 22 -14.02 17.27 4.50
N ASP A 23 -14.36 16.13 3.91
CA ASP A 23 -15.71 15.59 3.98
C ASP A 23 -15.92 15.12 5.42
N ASP A 24 -16.45 16.00 6.30
CA ASP A 24 -16.64 15.82 7.75
C ASP A 24 -17.53 14.61 8.14
N ASN A 25 -17.87 13.74 7.17
CA ASN A 25 -18.78 12.60 7.33
C ASN A 25 -18.11 11.23 7.14
N ASN A 26 -16.80 11.15 6.92
CA ASN A 26 -16.09 9.88 6.83
C ASN A 26 -15.77 9.33 8.22
N ARG A 27 -15.94 8.01 8.40
CA ARG A 27 -15.68 7.32 9.68
C ARG A 27 -14.56 6.33 9.48
N SER A 28 -13.53 6.41 10.34
CA SER A 28 -12.40 5.49 10.33
C SER A 28 -12.49 4.48 11.47
N TYR A 29 -12.12 3.24 11.19
CA TYR A 29 -12.11 2.11 12.13
C TYR A 29 -10.77 1.42 12.03
N SER A 30 -10.18 1.07 13.17
CA SER A 30 -8.87 0.40 13.23
C SER A 30 -8.99 -1.06 13.63
N GLY A 31 -8.10 -1.90 13.13
CA GLY A 31 -7.83 -3.23 13.64
C GLY A 31 -7.04 -3.19 14.95
N ALA A 32 -6.70 -4.36 15.46
CA ALA A 32 -5.86 -4.50 16.64
C ALA A 32 -4.40 -4.19 16.34
N ASP A 33 -3.69 -3.64 17.33
CA ASP A 33 -2.25 -3.44 17.25
C ASP A 33 -1.48 -4.77 17.30
N VAL A 34 -0.48 -4.89 16.44
CA VAL A 34 0.51 -5.97 16.42
C VAL A 34 1.90 -5.35 16.64
N ASN A 35 2.71 -5.95 17.50
CA ASN A 35 4.05 -5.46 17.76
C ASN A 35 4.99 -5.73 16.58
N ILE A 36 5.76 -4.73 16.17
CA ILE A 36 6.78 -4.79 15.13
C ILE A 36 7.96 -3.88 15.51
N GLY A 37 9.19 -4.41 15.52
CA GLY A 37 10.33 -3.68 16.05
C GLY A 37 10.06 -3.18 17.47
N ASN A 38 10.31 -1.89 17.73
CA ASN A 38 10.04 -1.24 19.02
C ASN A 38 8.65 -0.57 19.06
N GLY A 39 7.82 -0.76 18.03
CA GLY A 39 6.52 -0.10 17.89
C GLY A 39 5.39 -1.06 17.58
N THR A 40 4.36 -0.54 16.92
CA THR A 40 3.15 -1.28 16.55
C THR A 40 2.75 -0.99 15.10
N VAL A 41 1.99 -1.93 14.55
CA VAL A 41 1.33 -1.79 13.25
C VAL A 41 -0.12 -2.27 13.38
N HIS A 42 -1.03 -1.62 12.68
CA HIS A 42 -2.44 -2.03 12.60
C HIS A 42 -3.06 -1.64 11.26
N THR A 43 -4.15 -2.31 10.91
CA THR A 43 -4.97 -1.96 9.75
C THR A 43 -5.97 -0.87 10.09
N PHE A 44 -6.47 -0.18 9.06
CA PHE A 44 -7.64 0.69 9.19
C PHE A 44 -8.51 0.64 7.92
N ILE A 45 -9.77 1.03 8.08
CA ILE A 45 -10.69 1.30 6.98
C ILE A 45 -11.44 2.59 7.25
N THR A 46 -11.66 3.37 6.18
CA THR A 46 -12.51 4.56 6.23
C THR A 46 -13.73 4.33 5.35
N LEU A 47 -14.90 4.60 5.92
CA LEU A 47 -16.18 4.52 5.23
C LEU A 47 -16.77 5.92 5.02
N ASP A 48 -17.47 6.13 3.91
CA ASP A 48 -18.26 7.34 3.69
C ASP A 48 -19.54 7.34 4.54
N LYS A 49 -20.34 8.39 4.40
CA LYS A 49 -21.64 8.52 5.10
C LYS A 49 -22.67 7.44 4.75
N ASN A 50 -22.46 6.70 3.68
CA ASN A 50 -23.34 5.63 3.20
C ASN A 50 -22.74 4.24 3.49
N ASP A 51 -21.77 4.14 4.39
CA ASP A 51 -21.02 2.92 4.74
C ASP A 51 -20.24 2.30 3.58
N LYS A 52 -19.91 3.08 2.55
CA LYS A 52 -19.07 2.60 1.44
C LYS A 52 -17.59 2.76 1.78
N PRO A 53 -16.76 1.75 1.54
CA PRO A 53 -15.32 1.84 1.68
C PRO A 53 -14.74 2.91 0.74
N VAL A 54 -13.95 3.83 1.29
CA VAL A 54 -13.25 4.87 0.53
C VAL A 54 -11.73 4.76 0.65
N THR A 55 -11.25 4.21 1.76
CA THR A 55 -9.82 3.96 2.02
C THR A 55 -9.68 2.70 2.86
N ILE A 56 -8.69 1.86 2.56
CA ILE A 56 -8.19 0.80 3.42
C ILE A 56 -6.68 0.96 3.53
N GLY A 57 -6.09 0.67 4.67
CA GLY A 57 -4.66 0.89 4.82
C GLY A 57 -4.07 0.26 6.07
N ILE A 58 -2.78 0.51 6.23
CA ILE A 58 -1.96 0.10 7.37
C ILE A 58 -1.35 1.36 7.97
N LYS A 59 -1.35 1.43 9.30
CA LYS A 59 -0.62 2.43 10.07
C LYS A 59 0.46 1.76 10.87
N MET A 60 1.62 2.35 10.87
CA MET A 60 2.80 1.86 11.58
C MET A 60 3.41 2.98 12.41
N SER A 61 3.59 2.78 13.71
CA SER A 61 4.18 3.80 14.59
C SER A 61 5.62 4.13 14.18
N ALA A 62 6.09 5.33 14.47
CA ALA A 62 7.45 5.75 14.13
C ALA A 62 8.51 4.80 14.68
N ASP A 63 8.32 4.32 15.92
CA ASP A 63 9.27 3.44 16.61
C ASP A 63 9.32 2.02 16.00
N ALA A 64 8.37 1.66 15.15
CA ALA A 64 8.33 0.38 14.46
C ALA A 64 9.48 0.17 13.46
N LEU A 65 10.12 1.26 13.01
CA LEU A 65 11.31 1.18 12.16
C LEU A 65 12.59 0.83 12.93
N ASP A 66 12.56 0.90 14.26
CA ASP A 66 13.67 0.57 15.14
C ASP A 66 13.48 -0.84 15.76
N GLY A 67 14.58 -1.50 16.08
CA GLY A 67 14.54 -2.83 16.72
C GLY A 67 14.01 -3.96 15.82
N LEU A 68 13.97 -3.73 14.52
CA LEU A 68 13.60 -4.76 13.54
C LEU A 68 14.64 -5.89 13.52
N PRO A 69 14.21 -7.15 13.27
CA PRO A 69 15.15 -8.25 13.09
C PRO A 69 16.15 -7.97 11.97
N THR A 70 17.43 -8.26 12.22
CA THR A 70 18.50 -8.14 11.21
C THR A 70 18.75 -9.45 10.46
N ASP A 71 18.37 -10.56 11.07
CA ASP A 71 18.48 -11.91 10.52
C ASP A 71 17.12 -12.61 10.65
N GLY A 72 16.83 -13.49 9.71
CA GLY A 72 15.63 -14.30 9.78
C GLY A 72 15.73 -15.43 10.83
N ASP A 73 14.60 -16.07 11.15
CA ASP A 73 14.55 -17.21 12.03
C ASP A 73 15.27 -18.42 11.38
N PRO A 74 16.33 -18.97 11.99
CA PRO A 74 17.03 -20.14 11.46
C PRO A 74 16.12 -21.37 11.31
N ASN A 75 15.05 -21.48 12.12
CA ASN A 75 14.08 -22.57 12.02
C ASN A 75 13.12 -22.41 10.83
N MET A 76 13.03 -21.19 10.26
CA MET A 76 12.24 -20.86 9.08
C MET A 76 13.10 -20.64 7.82
N GLY A 77 14.30 -21.23 7.80
CA GLY A 77 15.20 -21.08 6.63
C GLY A 77 15.84 -19.71 6.48
N GLY A 78 15.79 -18.87 7.51
CA GLY A 78 16.36 -17.53 7.50
C GLY A 78 15.35 -16.44 7.10
N GLU A 79 14.08 -16.77 6.94
CA GLU A 79 13.02 -15.78 6.70
C GLU A 79 12.61 -15.08 8.01
N VAL A 80 12.27 -13.81 7.93
CA VAL A 80 11.60 -13.09 9.01
C VAL A 80 10.11 -13.42 8.90
N PRO A 81 9.46 -13.88 9.99
CA PRO A 81 8.02 -14.13 9.95
C PRO A 81 7.23 -12.86 9.62
N GLY A 82 6.24 -12.99 8.72
CA GLY A 82 5.30 -11.91 8.42
C GLY A 82 4.42 -11.57 9.63
N TYR A 83 4.02 -10.33 9.71
CA TYR A 83 3.12 -9.80 10.75
C TYR A 83 1.69 -9.79 10.21
N MET A 84 0.92 -10.81 10.55
CA MET A 84 -0.49 -10.91 10.14
C MET A 84 -1.36 -9.91 10.90
N LEU A 85 -2.21 -9.20 10.17
CA LEU A 85 -3.06 -8.13 10.68
C LEU A 85 -4.52 -8.39 10.29
N ASP A 86 -5.37 -8.49 11.30
CA ASP A 86 -6.81 -8.54 11.07
C ASP A 86 -7.33 -7.18 10.59
N LEU A 87 -8.28 -7.22 9.67
CA LEU A 87 -9.05 -6.03 9.30
C LEU A 87 -10.16 -5.79 10.32
N PRO A 88 -10.52 -4.51 10.59
CA PRO A 88 -11.70 -4.22 11.40
C PRO A 88 -12.96 -4.76 10.72
N ALA A 89 -13.96 -5.19 11.52
CA ALA A 89 -15.20 -5.82 11.02
C ALA A 89 -15.92 -5.00 9.94
N GLN A 90 -15.76 -3.68 9.96
CA GLN A 90 -16.32 -2.76 8.97
C GLN A 90 -15.71 -2.95 7.55
N ALA A 91 -14.59 -3.64 7.44
CA ALA A 91 -13.94 -3.92 6.15
C ALA A 91 -14.61 -5.08 5.36
N ASN A 92 -15.55 -5.81 5.94
CA ASN A 92 -16.19 -6.98 5.30
C ASN A 92 -16.79 -6.68 3.91
N SER A 93 -17.19 -5.44 3.65
CA SER A 93 -17.75 -5.01 2.35
C SER A 93 -16.68 -4.61 1.33
N SER A 94 -15.42 -4.49 1.73
CA SER A 94 -14.33 -4.00 0.86
C SER A 94 -13.90 -5.01 -0.21
N GLY A 95 -14.01 -6.30 0.07
CA GLY A 95 -13.43 -7.37 -0.76
C GLY A 95 -12.06 -7.84 -0.26
N PHE A 96 -11.45 -7.14 0.69
CA PHE A 96 -10.23 -7.56 1.39
C PHE A 96 -10.57 -8.37 2.63
N ASN A 97 -9.71 -9.31 2.99
CA ASN A 97 -9.93 -10.24 4.10
C ASN A 97 -9.01 -9.96 5.29
N HIS A 98 -7.73 -9.81 5.06
CA HIS A 98 -6.70 -9.50 6.06
C HIS A 98 -5.52 -8.80 5.37
N SER A 99 -4.56 -8.38 6.15
CA SER A 99 -3.29 -7.84 5.67
C SER A 99 -2.11 -8.54 6.34
N GLU A 100 -0.94 -8.44 5.73
CA GLU A 100 0.31 -8.92 6.29
C GLU A 100 1.41 -7.91 5.99
N VAL A 101 2.32 -7.71 6.93
CA VAL A 101 3.50 -6.88 6.73
C VAL A 101 4.72 -7.76 6.84
N ASP A 102 5.52 -7.81 5.79
CA ASP A 102 6.77 -8.54 5.76
C ASP A 102 7.94 -7.55 5.84
N TRP A 103 8.90 -7.86 6.70
CA TRP A 103 10.13 -7.11 6.81
C TRP A 103 11.27 -7.89 6.18
N ASN A 104 11.93 -7.30 5.17
CA ASN A 104 13.03 -7.89 4.42
C ASN A 104 14.33 -7.14 4.73
N PRO A 105 15.12 -7.55 5.76
CA PRO A 105 16.34 -6.84 6.18
C PRO A 105 17.42 -6.79 5.11
N HIS A 106 17.44 -7.76 4.19
CA HIS A 106 18.42 -7.86 3.10
C HIS A 106 17.77 -7.74 1.72
N GLY A 107 16.47 -7.45 1.68
CA GLY A 107 15.69 -7.53 0.45
C GLY A 107 15.49 -8.98 -0.02
N HIS A 108 14.91 -9.12 -1.22
CA HIS A 108 14.67 -10.42 -1.86
C HIS A 108 14.84 -10.33 -3.38
N GLU A 109 14.71 -11.45 -4.06
CA GLU A 109 14.78 -11.52 -5.54
C GLU A 109 13.63 -10.73 -6.22
N PRO A 110 13.95 -10.12 -7.38
CA PRO A 110 15.26 -10.02 -8.03
C PRO A 110 16.17 -8.97 -7.36
N LEU A 111 17.34 -9.40 -6.87
CA LEU A 111 18.25 -8.58 -6.04
C LEU A 111 18.69 -7.26 -6.71
N PHE A 112 18.74 -7.21 -8.03
CA PHE A 112 19.08 -5.97 -8.76
C PHE A 112 18.01 -4.88 -8.60
N ALA A 113 16.77 -5.25 -8.29
CA ALA A 113 15.65 -4.33 -8.07
C ALA A 113 15.32 -4.20 -6.58
N TYR A 114 15.17 -5.33 -5.87
CA TYR A 114 14.62 -5.36 -4.51
C TYR A 114 15.62 -5.82 -3.44
N GLY A 115 16.92 -5.87 -3.74
CA GLY A 115 17.98 -6.30 -2.82
C GLY A 115 18.39 -5.26 -1.78
N VAL A 116 17.45 -4.48 -1.26
CA VAL A 116 17.66 -3.46 -0.20
C VAL A 116 16.62 -3.64 0.90
N PRO A 117 16.90 -3.18 2.15
CA PRO A 117 15.93 -3.30 3.24
C PRO A 117 14.59 -2.63 2.92
N HIS A 118 13.51 -3.38 2.95
CA HIS A 118 12.18 -2.88 2.63
C HIS A 118 11.07 -3.65 3.36
N PHE A 119 9.88 -3.08 3.33
CA PHE A 119 8.63 -3.69 3.78
C PHE A 119 7.75 -4.00 2.59
N ASP A 120 7.07 -5.16 2.66
CA ASP A 120 5.98 -5.55 1.79
C ASP A 120 4.67 -5.46 2.57
N PHE A 121 3.71 -4.68 2.04
CA PHE A 121 2.41 -4.48 2.69
C PHE A 121 1.34 -5.21 1.89
N HIS A 122 1.09 -6.45 2.25
CA HIS A 122 0.10 -7.28 1.56
C HIS A 122 -1.33 -6.98 2.03
N PHE A 123 -2.23 -6.74 1.08
CA PHE A 123 -3.67 -6.63 1.29
C PHE A 123 -4.34 -7.82 0.62
N TYR A 124 -4.63 -8.87 1.37
CA TYR A 124 -5.15 -10.13 0.85
C TYR A 124 -6.65 -10.10 0.58
N MET A 125 -7.06 -10.67 -0.57
CA MET A 125 -8.46 -10.91 -0.95
C MET A 125 -8.91 -12.35 -0.69
N ILE A 126 -7.99 -13.21 -0.29
CA ILE A 126 -8.22 -14.59 0.12
C ILE A 126 -8.16 -14.69 1.64
N THR A 127 -8.78 -15.73 2.21
CA THR A 127 -8.73 -15.97 3.66
C THR A 127 -7.37 -16.51 4.09
N PRO A 128 -6.97 -16.38 5.38
CA PRO A 128 -5.73 -17.00 5.88
C PRO A 128 -5.67 -18.51 5.64
N GLN A 129 -6.82 -19.20 5.67
CA GLN A 129 -6.90 -20.62 5.34
C GLN A 129 -6.61 -20.88 3.85
N GLN A 130 -7.09 -20.03 2.93
CA GLN A 130 -6.77 -20.15 1.51
C GLN A 130 -5.31 -19.76 1.25
N GLN A 131 -4.80 -18.74 1.94
CA GLN A 131 -3.41 -18.31 1.88
C GLN A 131 -2.46 -19.47 2.24
N SER A 132 -2.72 -20.20 3.32
CA SER A 132 -1.90 -21.34 3.73
C SER A 132 -1.91 -22.52 2.75
N GLN A 133 -2.80 -22.54 1.77
CA GLN A 133 -2.87 -23.53 0.70
C GLN A 133 -2.08 -23.13 -0.56
N VAL A 134 -1.58 -21.89 -0.61
CA VAL A 134 -0.74 -21.42 -1.72
C VAL A 134 0.63 -22.07 -1.61
N VAL A 135 0.94 -22.92 -2.59
CA VAL A 135 2.20 -23.66 -2.66
C VAL A 135 3.18 -22.92 -3.56
N GLY A 136 4.42 -22.81 -3.12
CA GLY A 136 5.51 -22.24 -3.91
C GLY A 136 5.87 -23.10 -5.13
N GLY A 137 6.54 -22.48 -6.10
CA GLY A 137 7.02 -23.14 -7.30
C GLY A 137 6.29 -22.71 -8.59
N SER A 138 6.29 -23.57 -9.58
CA SER A 138 5.70 -23.23 -10.89
C SER A 138 4.17 -23.20 -10.81
N ASP A 139 3.59 -22.01 -11.03
CA ASP A 139 2.15 -21.88 -11.27
C ASP A 139 1.90 -21.95 -12.78
N THR A 140 1.28 -23.07 -13.22
CA THR A 140 1.02 -23.31 -14.64
C THR A 140 -0.32 -22.76 -15.11
N VAL A 141 -1.13 -22.23 -14.22
CA VAL A 141 -2.44 -21.64 -14.55
C VAL A 141 -2.25 -20.19 -14.96
N SER A 142 -2.51 -19.89 -16.22
CA SER A 142 -2.38 -18.53 -16.73
C SER A 142 -3.46 -17.60 -16.17
N VAL A 143 -3.08 -16.36 -15.91
CA VAL A 143 -4.03 -15.26 -15.63
C VAL A 143 -4.58 -14.75 -16.96
N ASP A 144 -5.90 -14.56 -17.05
CA ASP A 144 -6.52 -13.94 -18.23
C ASP A 144 -5.98 -12.49 -18.38
N PRO A 145 -5.49 -12.11 -19.57
CA PRO A 145 -4.89 -10.79 -19.80
C PRO A 145 -5.77 -9.59 -19.40
N GLN A 146 -7.10 -9.72 -19.43
CA GLN A 146 -8.00 -8.64 -19.00
C GLN A 146 -7.87 -8.29 -17.51
N TYR A 147 -7.34 -9.20 -16.67
CA TYR A 147 -7.12 -9.01 -15.25
C TYR A 147 -5.72 -8.48 -14.90
N ILE A 148 -4.87 -8.33 -15.90
CA ILE A 148 -3.49 -7.87 -15.75
C ILE A 148 -3.40 -6.39 -16.16
N PRO A 149 -2.91 -5.49 -15.28
CA PRO A 149 -2.68 -4.11 -15.68
C PRO A 149 -1.63 -4.01 -16.80
N GLN A 150 -1.74 -2.96 -17.60
CA GLN A 150 -0.79 -2.73 -18.69
C GLN A 150 0.66 -2.60 -18.16
N ASN A 151 1.60 -3.24 -18.85
CA ASN A 151 3.02 -3.30 -18.53
C ASN A 151 3.38 -4.12 -17.29
N TYR A 152 2.45 -4.89 -16.74
CA TYR A 152 2.76 -5.87 -15.71
C TYR A 152 3.20 -7.19 -16.33
N ILE A 153 4.23 -7.78 -15.74
CA ILE A 153 4.72 -9.12 -16.09
C ILE A 153 4.77 -10.00 -14.86
N SER A 154 4.57 -11.30 -15.06
CA SER A 154 4.66 -12.30 -14.02
C SER A 154 6.08 -12.50 -13.53
N GLY A 155 6.27 -12.66 -12.23
CA GLY A 155 7.44 -13.31 -11.66
C GLY A 155 7.54 -14.78 -12.15
N VAL A 156 8.71 -15.39 -11.91
CA VAL A 156 9.03 -16.72 -12.46
C VAL A 156 8.28 -17.83 -11.72
N MET A 157 8.08 -17.69 -10.42
CA MET A 157 7.49 -18.72 -9.55
C MET A 157 6.53 -18.11 -8.54
N ALA A 158 5.57 -18.92 -8.11
CA ALA A 158 4.74 -18.60 -6.95
C ALA A 158 5.57 -18.69 -5.66
N VAL A 159 5.40 -17.73 -4.77
CA VAL A 159 5.93 -17.72 -3.42
C VAL A 159 4.94 -18.43 -2.49
N PRO A 160 5.38 -19.31 -1.58
CA PRO A 160 4.48 -19.94 -0.60
C PRO A 160 3.66 -18.90 0.16
N ASN A 161 2.39 -19.21 0.43
CA ASN A 161 1.43 -18.34 1.10
C ASN A 161 1.06 -17.01 0.39
N MET A 162 1.65 -16.71 -0.76
CA MET A 162 1.43 -15.46 -1.50
C MET A 162 0.88 -15.72 -2.90
N GLY A 163 1.64 -16.42 -3.72
CA GLY A 163 1.38 -16.62 -5.15
C GLY A 163 2.45 -15.99 -6.01
N THR A 164 2.13 -15.77 -7.27
CA THR A 164 3.05 -15.17 -8.25
C THR A 164 2.89 -13.65 -8.21
N HIS A 165 4.01 -12.95 -8.00
CA HIS A 165 4.06 -11.49 -8.01
C HIS A 165 4.13 -10.97 -9.45
N TRP A 166 3.27 -10.03 -9.78
CA TRP A 166 3.24 -9.34 -11.06
C TRP A 166 3.76 -7.93 -10.86
N VAL A 167 4.84 -7.59 -11.56
CA VAL A 167 5.59 -6.35 -11.39
C VAL A 167 5.39 -5.42 -12.58
N ASP A 168 5.35 -4.12 -12.33
CA ASP A 168 5.27 -3.09 -13.36
C ASP A 168 6.64 -2.87 -14.00
N THR A 169 6.82 -3.28 -15.26
CA THR A 169 8.07 -3.10 -15.99
C THR A 169 8.47 -1.65 -16.24
N THR A 170 7.56 -0.70 -15.98
CA THR A 170 7.84 0.74 -16.11
C THR A 170 8.22 1.39 -14.78
N SER A 171 8.30 0.63 -13.69
CA SER A 171 8.77 1.11 -12.40
C SER A 171 10.23 1.53 -12.45
N ALA A 172 10.60 2.50 -11.64
CA ALA A 172 11.89 3.19 -11.68
C ALA A 172 13.09 2.23 -11.50
N GLU A 173 12.94 1.23 -10.64
CA GLU A 173 13.95 0.22 -10.30
C GLU A 173 14.35 -0.66 -11.51
N PHE A 174 13.45 -0.87 -12.45
CA PHE A 174 13.75 -1.59 -13.72
C PHE A 174 14.43 -0.70 -14.76
N HIS A 175 14.58 0.60 -14.48
CA HIS A 175 15.21 1.60 -15.35
C HIS A 175 16.46 2.22 -14.72
N GLY A 176 17.11 1.51 -13.79
CA GLY A 176 18.37 1.91 -13.18
C GLY A 176 18.26 3.05 -12.16
N GLN A 177 17.07 3.35 -11.68
CA GLN A 177 16.84 4.23 -10.54
C GLN A 177 16.75 3.41 -9.25
N PRO A 178 17.04 3.99 -8.10
CA PRO A 178 16.86 3.29 -6.83
C PRO A 178 15.40 2.88 -6.62
N PHE A 179 15.19 1.68 -6.09
CA PHE A 179 13.90 1.26 -5.54
C PHE A 179 13.55 2.12 -4.32
N THR A 180 12.37 2.70 -4.29
CA THR A 180 11.82 3.43 -3.14
C THR A 180 10.43 2.96 -2.78
N ILE A 181 9.51 2.98 -3.74
CA ILE A 181 8.14 2.48 -3.63
C ILE A 181 7.72 1.87 -4.96
N THR A 182 7.11 0.70 -4.92
CA THR A 182 6.50 0.05 -6.09
C THR A 182 5.16 -0.57 -5.70
N PHE A 183 4.37 -1.02 -6.69
CA PHE A 183 3.06 -1.62 -6.48
C PHE A 183 2.94 -2.93 -7.25
N ILE A 184 2.61 -3.99 -6.55
CA ILE A 184 2.55 -5.36 -7.05
C ILE A 184 1.12 -5.90 -7.02
N TYR A 185 0.81 -6.77 -7.97
CA TYR A 185 -0.40 -7.58 -8.00
C TYR A 185 -0.03 -9.05 -7.78
N GLY A 186 -0.70 -9.70 -6.84
CA GLY A 186 -0.50 -11.13 -6.58
C GLY A 186 -1.58 -11.99 -7.24
N PHE A 187 -1.16 -13.12 -7.84
CA PHE A 187 -2.07 -14.10 -8.41
C PHE A 187 -1.66 -15.51 -8.04
N TYR A 188 -2.63 -16.40 -7.88
CA TYR A 188 -2.39 -17.82 -7.75
C TYR A 188 -3.49 -18.62 -8.45
N HIS A 189 -3.08 -19.61 -9.27
CA HIS A 189 -3.99 -20.41 -10.11
C HIS A 189 -4.97 -19.54 -10.91
N GLY A 190 -4.43 -18.48 -11.52
CA GLY A 190 -5.19 -17.54 -12.34
C GLY A 190 -6.05 -16.55 -11.58
N ASN A 191 -6.12 -16.61 -10.23
CA ASN A 191 -6.94 -15.74 -9.40
C ASN A 191 -6.10 -14.72 -8.64
N MET A 192 -6.59 -13.48 -8.53
CA MET A 192 -5.95 -12.45 -7.71
C MET A 192 -6.01 -12.82 -6.22
N THR A 193 -4.86 -12.76 -5.56
CA THR A 193 -4.70 -13.10 -4.15
C THR A 193 -4.49 -11.87 -3.27
N PHE A 194 -3.69 -10.89 -3.74
CA PHE A 194 -3.38 -9.69 -2.98
C PHE A 194 -3.03 -8.48 -3.87
N LEU A 195 -3.03 -7.31 -3.25
CA LEU A 195 -2.39 -6.08 -3.71
C LEU A 195 -1.29 -5.71 -2.71
N GLU A 196 -0.16 -5.18 -3.22
CA GLU A 196 1.02 -5.00 -2.38
C GLU A 196 1.81 -3.75 -2.77
N PRO A 197 1.75 -2.67 -2.00
CA PRO A 197 2.80 -1.66 -1.98
C PRO A 197 4.06 -2.22 -1.30
N MET A 198 5.22 -2.15 -1.98
CA MET A 198 6.54 -2.41 -1.40
C MET A 198 7.27 -1.09 -1.19
N ILE A 199 7.86 -0.87 -0.01
CA ILE A 199 8.43 0.43 0.36
C ILE A 199 9.75 0.23 1.11
N THR A 200 10.82 0.87 0.65
CA THR A 200 12.11 0.78 1.35
C THR A 200 12.07 1.46 2.72
N LYS A 201 12.80 0.89 3.69
CA LYS A 201 12.95 1.48 5.02
C LYS A 201 13.53 2.90 4.93
N GLU A 202 14.57 3.09 4.12
CA GLU A 202 15.19 4.41 3.88
C GLU A 202 14.17 5.45 3.39
N TYR A 203 13.27 5.06 2.48
CA TYR A 203 12.24 5.97 1.98
C TYR A 203 11.21 6.35 3.05
N LEU A 204 10.80 5.39 3.89
CA LEU A 204 9.94 5.64 5.06
C LEU A 204 10.60 6.61 6.04
N GLU A 205 11.90 6.40 6.38
CA GLU A 205 12.66 7.28 7.29
C GLU A 205 12.69 8.73 6.81
N GLY A 206 12.62 8.95 5.50
CA GLY A 206 12.49 10.27 4.88
C GLY A 206 11.15 10.96 5.13
N LYS A 207 10.15 10.27 5.71
CA LYS A 207 8.78 10.76 5.96
C LYS A 207 8.15 11.38 4.72
N PRO A 208 8.06 10.64 3.63
CA PRO A 208 7.46 11.15 2.39
C PRO A 208 5.99 11.47 2.58
N ASP A 209 5.47 12.33 1.70
CA ASP A 209 4.05 12.54 1.49
C ASP A 209 3.82 12.46 -0.03
N ILE A 210 3.40 11.28 -0.51
CA ILE A 210 3.28 10.99 -1.93
C ILE A 210 2.02 10.18 -2.23
N THR A 211 1.30 10.59 -3.26
CA THR A 211 0.17 9.84 -3.81
C THR A 211 0.50 9.40 -5.23
N LEU A 212 0.43 8.09 -5.48
CA LEU A 212 0.69 7.49 -6.77
C LEU A 212 -0.57 6.81 -7.31
N PRO A 213 -0.85 6.91 -8.64
CA PRO A 213 -1.93 6.15 -9.25
C PRO A 213 -1.58 4.65 -9.29
N ILE A 214 -2.56 3.80 -9.02
CA ILE A 214 -2.46 2.36 -9.23
C ILE A 214 -2.96 2.05 -10.64
N LYS A 215 -2.12 1.43 -11.47
CA LYS A 215 -2.54 0.97 -12.81
C LYS A 215 -3.63 -0.08 -12.69
N GLN A 216 -4.72 0.11 -13.40
CA GLN A 216 -5.90 -0.73 -13.31
C GLN A 216 -5.92 -1.76 -14.45
N PRO A 217 -6.33 -3.03 -14.20
CA PRO A 217 -6.65 -3.96 -15.26
C PRO A 217 -7.95 -3.55 -15.98
N GLN A 218 -8.25 -4.18 -17.11
CA GLN A 218 -9.51 -3.94 -17.84
C GLN A 218 -10.75 -4.41 -17.06
N ALA A 219 -10.60 -5.50 -16.28
CA ALA A 219 -11.63 -6.07 -15.43
C ALA A 219 -11.04 -6.67 -14.15
N PHE A 220 -11.87 -6.89 -13.16
CA PHE A 220 -11.54 -7.64 -11.94
C PHE A 220 -12.37 -8.93 -11.89
N GLN A 221 -11.80 -9.99 -11.33
CA GLN A 221 -12.44 -11.32 -11.28
C GLN A 221 -13.60 -11.41 -10.30
N ARG A 222 -13.60 -10.56 -9.27
CA ARG A 222 -14.62 -10.51 -8.22
C ARG A 222 -15.17 -9.11 -8.10
N HIS A 223 -16.46 -9.01 -7.83
CA HIS A 223 -17.04 -7.73 -7.46
C HIS A 223 -16.51 -7.30 -6.07
N GLY A 224 -16.12 -6.05 -5.95
CA GLY A 224 -15.56 -5.50 -4.71
C GLY A 224 -15.09 -4.07 -4.90
N TYR A 225 -14.48 -3.53 -3.86
CA TYR A 225 -13.92 -2.18 -3.89
C TYR A 225 -12.42 -2.26 -4.15
N TYR A 226 -11.97 -1.70 -5.26
CA TYR A 226 -10.57 -1.71 -5.69
C TYR A 226 -9.98 -0.31 -5.62
N PRO A 227 -8.77 -0.15 -5.04
CA PRO A 227 -8.11 1.14 -4.91
C PRO A 227 -7.61 1.63 -6.27
N THR A 228 -7.64 2.93 -6.47
CA THR A 228 -7.07 3.55 -7.66
C THR A 228 -5.81 4.37 -7.36
N LYS A 229 -5.48 4.54 -6.06
CA LYS A 229 -4.30 5.27 -5.60
C LYS A 229 -3.69 4.59 -4.39
N VAL A 230 -2.37 4.67 -4.27
CA VAL A 230 -1.64 4.46 -3.02
C VAL A 230 -1.15 5.82 -2.52
N HIS A 231 -1.40 6.11 -1.25
CA HIS A 231 -0.93 7.31 -0.56
C HIS A 231 -0.06 6.89 0.61
N LEU A 232 1.18 7.32 0.58
CA LEU A 232 2.16 7.12 1.65
C LEU A 232 2.47 8.48 2.29
N TYR A 233 2.24 8.61 3.59
CA TYR A 233 2.57 9.82 4.33
C TYR A 233 2.90 9.53 5.80
N PHE A 234 3.52 10.51 6.46
CA PHE A 234 3.76 10.48 7.90
C PHE A 234 2.82 11.44 8.62
N ASP A 235 1.95 10.89 9.47
CA ASP A 235 1.06 11.71 10.31
C ASP A 235 1.81 12.23 11.52
N ASN A 236 2.09 13.53 11.51
CA ASN A 236 2.81 14.19 12.61
C ASN A 236 2.02 14.25 13.91
N SER A 237 0.68 14.12 13.87
CA SER A 237 -0.18 14.18 15.06
C SER A 237 -0.15 12.86 15.83
N THR A 238 -0.23 11.73 15.14
CA THR A 238 -0.21 10.38 15.73
C THR A 238 1.18 9.76 15.76
N LYS A 239 2.16 10.34 15.02
CA LYS A 239 3.51 9.79 14.85
C LYS A 239 3.51 8.43 14.16
N GLU A 240 2.70 8.30 13.13
CA GLU A 240 2.52 7.07 12.36
C GLU A 240 2.87 7.29 10.88
N TYR A 241 3.47 6.28 10.29
CA TYR A 241 3.48 6.10 8.83
C TYR A 241 2.14 5.54 8.41
N VAL A 242 1.56 6.09 7.37
CA VAL A 242 0.28 5.66 6.82
C VAL A 242 0.46 5.18 5.40
N ILE A 243 0.18 3.92 5.16
CA ILE A 243 0.17 3.28 3.85
C ILE A 243 -1.30 3.05 3.48
N ALA A 244 -1.87 3.95 2.68
CA ALA A 244 -3.29 3.97 2.37
C ALA A 244 -3.55 3.59 0.92
N LEU A 245 -4.43 2.63 0.71
CA LEU A 245 -5.06 2.34 -0.57
C LEU A 245 -6.34 3.16 -0.66
N GLU A 246 -6.35 4.17 -1.51
CA GLU A 246 -7.37 5.22 -1.55
C GLU A 246 -8.24 5.18 -2.82
N ALA A 247 -9.29 5.99 -2.78
CA ALA A 247 -10.25 6.13 -3.88
C ALA A 247 -10.80 4.76 -4.33
N LEU A 248 -11.22 3.97 -3.32
CA LEU A 248 -11.80 2.66 -3.56
C LEU A 248 -13.05 2.80 -4.42
N THR A 249 -13.07 2.07 -5.54
CA THR A 249 -14.15 2.11 -6.52
C THR A 249 -14.73 0.71 -6.69
N TYR A 250 -16.04 0.58 -6.62
CA TYR A 250 -16.72 -0.70 -6.83
C TYR A 250 -16.60 -1.14 -8.29
N ARG A 251 -16.20 -2.38 -8.49
CA ARG A 251 -16.00 -3.01 -9.80
C ARG A 251 -16.77 -4.31 -9.92
#